data_9efc46e834d794a7b45c5cbdfcc4ea88
#
_entry.id   9efc46e834d794a7b45c5cbdfcc4ea88
#
_cell.length_a   1.000
_cell.length_b   1.000
_cell.length_c   1.000
_cell.angle_alpha   90.00
_cell.angle_beta   90.00
_cell.angle_gamma   90.00
#
_symmetry.space_group_name_H-M   'P 1'
#
loop_
_entity.id
_entity.type
_entity.pdbx_description
1 polymer ?
#
loop_
_entity_poly.entity_id
_entity_poly.type
_entity_poly.pdbx_seq_one_letter_code
_entity_poly.pdbx_strand_id
1 'polypeptide(L)'
;MLNYYAYPHTSSKQWVTFVHGAGGSSSIWFKQVRAFKKQFNVLILDLRGHGDSKPSLKDTFNPKYTFDSITDDIVEVLAYLKIKKSHFIGISLGTILIRNLAEKKPAMVKSMVMGGAIIKMNFRSQVLMKVGNLFKSVVPYMLLYKLFAFIIMPKKNHKKSRLLFVNEAKKLYQ
;
A
#
# COMPACT_ATOMS: atom_id res chain seq x y z
N MET A 1 -13.28 -2.02 -8.56
CA MET A 1 -11.98 -2.72 -8.74
C MET A 1 -10.85 -1.71 -8.67
N LEU A 2 -9.72 -2.05 -8.04
CA LEU A 2 -8.54 -1.19 -7.95
C LEU A 2 -7.90 -0.98 -9.33
N ASN A 3 -7.19 0.15 -9.51
CA ASN A 3 -6.27 0.33 -10.61
C ASN A 3 -5.04 -0.56 -10.42
N TYR A 4 -4.59 -1.21 -11.48
CA TYR A 4 -3.46 -2.12 -11.45
C TYR A 4 -2.69 -2.13 -12.75
N TYR A 5 -1.45 -2.58 -12.68
CA TYR A 5 -0.61 -2.87 -13.85
C TYR A 5 -0.09 -4.29 -13.73
N ALA A 6 -0.40 -5.10 -14.74
CA ALA A 6 0.05 -6.48 -14.84
C ALA A 6 1.11 -6.61 -15.92
N TYR A 7 2.22 -7.27 -15.59
CA TYR A 7 3.33 -7.55 -16.51
C TYR A 7 3.49 -9.07 -16.63
N PRO A 8 2.80 -9.72 -17.58
CA PRO A 8 2.92 -11.14 -17.82
C PRO A 8 4.33 -11.48 -18.31
N HIS A 9 4.86 -12.60 -17.82
CA HIS A 9 6.10 -13.19 -18.32
C HIS A 9 5.79 -14.30 -19.34
N THR A 10 6.61 -14.42 -20.37
CA THR A 10 6.36 -15.34 -21.50
C THR A 10 6.34 -16.82 -21.09
N SER A 11 7.14 -17.21 -20.10
CA SER A 11 7.27 -18.62 -19.68
C SER A 11 7.01 -18.89 -18.20
N SER A 12 7.09 -17.88 -17.34
CA SER A 12 6.87 -18.06 -15.91
C SER A 12 5.40 -18.21 -15.59
N LYS A 13 5.04 -19.18 -14.75
CA LYS A 13 3.72 -19.34 -14.14
C LYS A 13 3.60 -18.70 -12.77
N GLN A 14 4.69 -18.12 -12.25
CA GLN A 14 4.73 -17.55 -10.90
C GLN A 14 4.42 -16.06 -10.93
N TRP A 15 3.55 -15.63 -10.01
CA TRP A 15 3.19 -14.23 -9.82
C TRP A 15 3.86 -13.65 -8.60
N VAL A 16 4.27 -12.38 -8.72
CA VAL A 16 4.69 -11.53 -7.60
C VAL A 16 3.79 -10.29 -7.59
N THR A 17 3.09 -10.09 -6.48
CA THR A 17 2.19 -8.96 -6.25
C THR A 17 2.81 -7.99 -5.26
N PHE A 18 2.94 -6.73 -5.66
CA PHE A 18 3.49 -5.66 -4.83
C PHE A 18 2.37 -4.80 -4.25
N VAL A 19 2.41 -4.56 -2.93
CA VAL A 19 1.43 -3.78 -2.18
C VAL A 19 2.12 -2.62 -1.48
N HIS A 20 1.79 -1.39 -1.88
CA HIS A 20 2.42 -0.18 -1.34
C HIS A 20 1.90 0.20 0.06
N GLY A 21 2.57 1.15 0.70
CA GLY A 21 2.18 1.71 1.99
C GLY A 21 1.21 2.88 1.89
N ALA A 22 0.70 3.34 3.02
CA ALA A 22 -0.15 4.51 3.10
C ALA A 22 0.54 5.75 2.49
N GLY A 23 -0.22 6.51 1.69
CA GLY A 23 0.27 7.68 0.98
C GLY A 23 1.20 7.37 -0.20
N GLY A 24 1.36 6.10 -0.57
CA GLY A 24 2.11 5.66 -1.75
C GLY A 24 1.20 5.38 -2.94
N SER A 25 1.79 4.84 -4.00
CA SER A 25 1.11 4.31 -5.18
C SER A 25 1.93 3.18 -5.79
N SER A 26 1.40 2.54 -6.81
CA SER A 26 2.12 1.53 -7.60
C SER A 26 3.45 2.04 -8.16
N SER A 27 3.57 3.35 -8.38
CA SER A 27 4.77 3.99 -8.94
C SER A 27 6.04 3.79 -8.14
N ILE A 28 5.95 3.53 -6.83
CA ILE A 28 7.14 3.29 -5.99
C ILE A 28 7.90 2.02 -6.39
N TRP A 29 7.26 1.10 -7.10
CA TRP A 29 7.77 -0.21 -7.44
C TRP A 29 8.49 -0.28 -8.79
N PHE A 30 8.65 0.84 -9.53
CA PHE A 30 9.17 0.82 -10.91
C PHE A 30 10.55 0.16 -11.05
N LYS A 31 11.43 0.29 -10.04
CA LYS A 31 12.75 -0.38 -10.04
C LYS A 31 12.61 -1.89 -9.82
N GLN A 32 11.74 -2.28 -8.89
CA GLN A 32 11.45 -3.68 -8.57
C GLN A 32 10.79 -4.37 -9.76
N VAL A 33 9.80 -3.73 -10.38
CA VAL A 33 9.14 -4.24 -11.59
C VAL A 33 10.16 -4.55 -12.68
N ARG A 34 11.12 -3.62 -12.94
CA ARG A 34 12.17 -3.83 -13.93
C ARG A 34 13.02 -5.08 -13.67
N ALA A 35 13.30 -5.37 -12.42
CA ALA A 35 14.08 -6.56 -12.03
C ALA A 35 13.22 -7.83 -12.08
N PHE A 36 12.05 -7.80 -11.45
CA PHE A 36 11.22 -8.99 -11.24
C PHE A 36 10.55 -9.50 -12.52
N LYS A 37 10.16 -8.61 -13.44
CA LYS A 37 9.56 -9.02 -14.71
C LYS A 37 10.47 -9.85 -15.61
N LYS A 38 11.75 -9.96 -15.28
CA LYS A 38 12.70 -10.83 -16.00
C LYS A 38 12.50 -12.32 -15.67
N GLN A 39 11.79 -12.65 -14.58
CA GLN A 39 11.67 -14.02 -14.08
C GLN A 39 10.23 -14.39 -13.64
N PHE A 40 9.38 -13.39 -13.38
CA PHE A 40 8.05 -13.56 -12.82
C PHE A 40 7.01 -12.77 -13.61
N ASN A 41 5.77 -13.23 -13.55
CA ASN A 41 4.64 -12.33 -13.78
C ASN A 41 4.58 -11.34 -12.62
N VAL A 42 4.41 -10.06 -12.91
CA VAL A 42 4.39 -9.02 -11.88
C VAL A 42 3.06 -8.31 -11.89
N LEU A 43 2.47 -8.14 -10.71
CA LEU A 43 1.30 -7.32 -10.45
C LEU A 43 1.67 -6.21 -9.49
N ILE A 44 1.40 -4.98 -9.87
CA ILE A 44 1.41 -3.80 -8.97
C ILE A 44 0.02 -3.18 -9.01
N LEU A 45 -0.42 -2.61 -7.90
CA LEU A 45 -1.76 -2.04 -7.78
C LEU A 45 -1.73 -0.77 -6.94
N ASP A 46 -2.70 0.09 -7.16
CA ASP A 46 -2.97 1.25 -6.31
C ASP A 46 -4.07 0.87 -5.31
N LEU A 47 -3.78 1.02 -4.02
CA LEU A 47 -4.78 0.76 -2.98
C LEU A 47 -5.93 1.76 -3.08
N ARG A 48 -7.10 1.39 -2.57
CA ARG A 48 -8.27 2.26 -2.49
C ARG A 48 -7.91 3.66 -1.98
N GLY A 49 -8.34 4.69 -2.71
CA GLY A 49 -8.04 6.08 -2.39
C GLY A 49 -6.61 6.54 -2.67
N HIS A 50 -5.78 5.70 -3.33
CA HIS A 50 -4.39 6.01 -3.66
C HIS A 50 -4.16 5.91 -5.17
N GLY A 51 -3.17 6.65 -5.65
CA GLY A 51 -2.78 6.64 -7.07
C GLY A 51 -3.98 6.89 -7.98
N ASP A 52 -4.18 5.99 -8.94
CA ASP A 52 -5.29 6.04 -9.89
C ASP A 52 -6.54 5.25 -9.42
N SER A 53 -6.50 4.65 -8.20
CA SER A 53 -7.67 4.03 -7.55
C SER A 53 -8.51 5.08 -6.83
N LYS A 54 -9.13 5.99 -7.60
CA LYS A 54 -10.02 7.03 -7.05
C LYS A 54 -11.28 6.38 -6.45
N PRO A 55 -11.84 6.96 -5.37
CA PRO A 55 -13.10 6.47 -4.83
C PRO A 55 -14.19 6.58 -5.90
N SER A 56 -14.98 5.52 -6.04
CA SER A 56 -16.20 5.59 -6.85
C SER A 56 -17.24 6.46 -6.14
N LEU A 57 -18.24 6.98 -6.88
CA LEU A 57 -19.38 7.68 -6.27
C LEU A 57 -20.06 6.83 -5.19
N LYS A 58 -20.12 5.51 -5.36
CA LYS A 58 -20.66 4.57 -4.36
C LYS A 58 -19.81 4.52 -3.10
N ASP A 59 -18.47 4.61 -3.22
CA ASP A 59 -17.55 4.62 -2.10
C ASP A 59 -17.64 5.92 -1.29
N THR A 60 -18.02 7.03 -1.93
CA THR A 60 -18.22 8.33 -1.28
C THR A 60 -19.38 8.29 -0.27
N PHE A 61 -20.41 7.50 -0.54
CA PHE A 61 -21.57 7.37 0.34
C PHE A 61 -21.46 6.27 1.41
N ASN A 62 -20.51 5.33 1.27
CA ASN A 62 -20.27 4.29 2.27
C ASN A 62 -18.76 3.91 2.37
N PRO A 63 -17.91 4.83 2.78
CA PRO A 63 -16.46 4.62 2.79
C PRO A 63 -16.03 3.80 4.02
N LYS A 64 -16.25 2.50 4.03
CA LYS A 64 -15.58 1.63 5.03
C LYS A 64 -14.15 1.35 4.59
N TYR A 65 -13.22 2.19 5.03
CA TYR A 65 -11.78 1.94 4.90
C TYR A 65 -11.30 1.05 6.04
N THR A 66 -11.67 -0.22 6.01
CA THR A 66 -11.13 -1.25 6.90
C THR A 66 -10.03 -2.03 6.21
N PHE A 67 -9.13 -2.65 6.98
CA PHE A 67 -8.13 -3.55 6.39
C PHE A 67 -8.78 -4.70 5.63
N ASP A 68 -9.91 -5.20 6.10
CA ASP A 68 -10.68 -6.25 5.44
C ASP A 68 -11.18 -5.81 4.07
N SER A 69 -11.83 -4.63 3.99
CA SER A 69 -12.37 -4.15 2.72
C SER A 69 -11.29 -3.85 1.69
N ILE A 70 -10.14 -3.31 2.12
CA ILE A 70 -9.01 -3.06 1.21
C ILE A 70 -8.34 -4.38 0.79
N THR A 71 -8.31 -5.37 1.68
CA THR A 71 -7.81 -6.71 1.33
C THR A 71 -8.73 -7.39 0.33
N ASP A 72 -10.05 -7.25 0.48
CA ASP A 72 -11.03 -7.81 -0.46
C ASP A 72 -10.92 -7.16 -1.85
N ASP A 73 -10.59 -5.86 -1.94
CA ASP A 73 -10.26 -5.23 -3.22
C ASP A 73 -9.05 -5.87 -3.91
N ILE A 74 -8.00 -6.22 -3.14
CA ILE A 74 -6.84 -6.93 -3.70
C ILE A 74 -7.25 -8.32 -4.21
N VAL A 75 -8.06 -9.04 -3.45
CA VAL A 75 -8.59 -10.35 -3.85
C VAL A 75 -9.43 -10.23 -5.13
N GLU A 76 -10.24 -9.18 -5.26
CA GLU A 76 -11.02 -8.90 -6.48
C GLU A 76 -10.12 -8.79 -7.72
N VAL A 77 -9.02 -8.03 -7.63
CA VAL A 77 -8.05 -7.90 -8.73
C VAL A 77 -7.41 -9.25 -9.07
N LEU A 78 -6.99 -10.01 -8.05
CA LEU A 78 -6.39 -11.33 -8.26
C LEU A 78 -7.37 -12.28 -8.94
N ALA A 79 -8.64 -12.28 -8.51
CA ALA A 79 -9.69 -13.10 -9.10
C ALA A 79 -9.98 -12.72 -10.56
N TYR A 80 -10.08 -11.41 -10.83
CA TYR A 80 -10.28 -10.90 -12.20
C TYR A 80 -9.15 -11.33 -13.15
N LEU A 81 -7.91 -11.28 -12.68
CA LEU A 81 -6.72 -11.72 -13.43
C LEU A 81 -6.52 -13.25 -13.41
N LYS A 82 -7.42 -14.00 -12.75
CA LYS A 82 -7.32 -15.47 -12.59
C LYS A 82 -6.02 -15.91 -11.91
N ILE A 83 -5.46 -15.07 -11.04
CA ILE A 83 -4.25 -15.34 -10.26
C ILE A 83 -4.66 -16.16 -9.03
N LYS A 84 -4.50 -17.47 -9.09
CA LYS A 84 -4.86 -18.38 -7.99
C LYS A 84 -3.91 -18.28 -6.81
N LYS A 85 -2.61 -17.98 -7.05
CA LYS A 85 -1.58 -17.95 -6.01
C LYS A 85 -0.47 -16.99 -6.40
N SER A 86 0.01 -16.19 -5.45
CA SER A 86 1.09 -15.20 -5.67
C SER A 86 2.08 -15.16 -4.51
N HIS A 87 3.30 -14.73 -4.80
CA HIS A 87 4.21 -14.18 -3.80
C HIS A 87 3.83 -12.73 -3.56
N PHE A 88 3.82 -12.27 -2.31
CA PHE A 88 3.45 -10.91 -1.98
C PHE A 88 4.64 -10.13 -1.41
N ILE A 89 4.82 -8.90 -1.86
CA ILE A 89 5.81 -7.98 -1.32
C ILE A 89 5.08 -6.72 -0.90
N GLY A 90 5.08 -6.44 0.41
CA GLY A 90 4.40 -5.28 0.98
C GLY A 90 5.32 -4.41 1.80
N ILE A 91 5.02 -3.12 1.84
CA ILE A 91 5.69 -2.18 2.74
C ILE A 91 4.68 -1.45 3.63
N SER A 92 5.05 -1.19 4.89
CA SER A 92 4.23 -0.43 5.85
C SER A 92 2.77 -0.95 5.89
N LEU A 93 1.77 -0.14 5.53
CA LEU A 93 0.36 -0.55 5.41
C LEU A 93 0.21 -1.82 4.56
N GLY A 94 0.95 -1.94 3.46
CA GLY A 94 0.92 -3.13 2.61
C GLY A 94 1.25 -4.42 3.37
N THR A 95 2.08 -4.35 4.42
CA THR A 95 2.39 -5.54 5.25
C THR A 95 1.19 -6.01 6.08
N ILE A 96 0.37 -5.07 6.54
CA ILE A 96 -0.88 -5.39 7.26
C ILE A 96 -1.85 -6.07 6.32
N LEU A 97 -2.00 -5.54 5.10
CA LEU A 97 -2.95 -6.06 4.11
C LEU A 97 -2.57 -7.46 3.61
N ILE A 98 -1.29 -7.70 3.29
CA ILE A 98 -0.86 -9.04 2.84
C ILE A 98 -0.93 -10.07 3.97
N ARG A 99 -0.75 -9.66 5.25
CA ARG A 99 -0.97 -10.54 6.39
C ARG A 99 -2.46 -10.86 6.55
N ASN A 100 -3.33 -9.86 6.49
CA ASN A 100 -4.78 -10.04 6.53
C ASN A 100 -5.25 -10.96 5.38
N LEU A 101 -4.69 -10.78 4.18
CA LEU A 101 -4.96 -11.67 3.04
C LEU A 101 -4.51 -13.11 3.33
N ALA A 102 -3.36 -13.32 3.94
CA ALA A 102 -2.88 -14.65 4.30
C ALA A 102 -3.76 -15.32 5.36
N GLU A 103 -4.32 -14.55 6.30
CA GLU A 103 -5.27 -15.05 7.29
C GLU A 103 -6.63 -15.41 6.65
N LYS A 104 -7.16 -14.58 5.76
CA LYS A 104 -8.45 -14.79 5.09
C LYS A 104 -8.40 -15.82 3.95
N LYS A 105 -7.33 -15.85 3.18
CA LYS A 105 -7.18 -16.62 1.94
C LYS A 105 -5.78 -17.27 1.85
N PRO A 106 -5.40 -18.14 2.79
CA PRO A 106 -4.05 -18.70 2.86
C PRO A 106 -3.64 -19.43 1.58
N ALA A 107 -4.59 -20.06 0.89
CA ALA A 107 -4.34 -20.76 -0.36
C ALA A 107 -3.83 -19.83 -1.50
N MET A 108 -4.13 -18.53 -1.44
CA MET A 108 -3.68 -17.54 -2.43
C MET A 108 -2.25 -17.04 -2.17
N VAL A 109 -1.68 -17.30 -0.99
CA VAL A 109 -0.36 -16.81 -0.60
C VAL A 109 0.69 -17.91 -0.75
N LYS A 110 1.71 -17.64 -1.57
CA LYS A 110 2.85 -18.54 -1.75
C LYS A 110 3.98 -18.20 -0.78
N SER A 111 4.28 -16.93 -0.63
CA SER A 111 5.20 -16.37 0.37
C SER A 111 4.95 -14.88 0.53
N MET A 112 5.49 -14.29 1.61
CA MET A 112 5.39 -12.86 1.90
C MET A 112 6.77 -12.28 2.22
N VAL A 113 7.05 -11.10 1.66
CA VAL A 113 8.16 -10.24 2.04
C VAL A 113 7.58 -8.96 2.62
N MET A 114 7.89 -8.67 3.87
CA MET A 114 7.32 -7.56 4.62
C MET A 114 8.39 -6.52 4.98
N GLY A 115 8.39 -5.40 4.25
CA GLY A 115 9.28 -4.27 4.52
C GLY A 115 8.67 -3.28 5.50
N GLY A 116 9.34 -3.01 6.63
CA GLY A 116 8.79 -2.13 7.67
C GLY A 116 7.48 -2.67 8.26
N ALA A 117 7.45 -3.97 8.58
CA ALA A 117 6.27 -4.66 9.08
C ALA A 117 5.75 -4.06 10.39
N ILE A 118 4.44 -3.76 10.42
CA ILE A 118 3.75 -3.30 11.60
C ILE A 118 3.04 -4.51 12.23
N ILE A 119 3.68 -5.11 13.24
CA ILE A 119 3.14 -6.27 13.96
C ILE A 119 2.32 -5.79 15.17
N LYS A 120 2.86 -4.84 15.91
CA LYS A 120 2.22 -4.26 17.10
C LYS A 120 2.62 -2.79 17.23
N MET A 121 1.65 -1.94 17.51
CA MET A 121 1.95 -0.55 17.81
C MET A 121 2.47 -0.44 19.24
N ASN A 122 3.65 0.16 19.42
CA ASN A 122 4.16 0.50 20.73
C ASN A 122 3.37 1.69 21.33
N PHE A 123 3.51 1.92 22.63
CA PHE A 123 2.82 2.97 23.35
C PHE A 123 3.00 4.36 22.71
N ARG A 124 4.24 4.69 22.29
CA ARG A 124 4.54 5.98 21.63
C ARG A 124 3.75 6.16 20.33
N SER A 125 3.68 5.11 19.50
CA SER A 125 2.92 5.13 18.24
C SER A 125 1.42 5.27 18.48
N GLN A 126 0.89 4.63 19.54
CA GLN A 126 -0.52 4.74 19.93
C GLN A 126 -0.85 6.17 20.40
N VAL A 127 0.02 6.78 21.22
CA VAL A 127 -0.13 8.18 21.65
C VAL A 127 -0.08 9.12 20.44
N LEU A 128 0.90 8.95 19.55
CA LEU A 128 1.04 9.77 18.35
C LEU A 128 -0.20 9.69 17.45
N MET A 129 -0.79 8.51 17.29
CA MET A 129 -2.03 8.33 16.55
C MET A 129 -3.22 9.01 17.22
N LYS A 130 -3.36 8.89 18.54
CA LYS A 130 -4.44 9.57 19.30
C LYS A 130 -4.32 11.09 19.16
N VAL A 131 -3.10 11.62 19.33
CA VAL A 131 -2.81 13.06 19.15
C VAL A 131 -3.12 13.48 17.71
N GLY A 132 -2.64 12.76 16.70
CA GLY A 132 -2.93 13.05 15.31
C GLY A 132 -4.44 13.03 15.01
N ASN A 133 -5.17 12.07 15.58
CA ASN A 133 -6.62 11.99 15.41
C ASN A 133 -7.37 13.15 16.08
N LEU A 134 -6.89 13.64 17.22
CA LEU A 134 -7.44 14.81 17.91
C LEU A 134 -7.25 16.09 17.10
N PHE A 135 -6.07 16.26 16.50
CA PHE A 135 -5.71 17.47 15.77
C PHE A 135 -6.06 17.46 14.27
N LYS A 136 -6.50 16.33 13.71
CA LYS A 136 -6.82 16.22 12.28
C LYS A 136 -7.89 17.18 11.78
N SER A 137 -8.78 17.64 12.66
CA SER A 137 -9.86 18.59 12.33
C SER A 137 -9.41 20.04 12.35
N VAL A 138 -8.29 20.34 13.02
CA VAL A 138 -7.81 21.74 13.26
C VAL A 138 -6.55 22.02 12.45
N VAL A 139 -5.69 21.02 12.29
CA VAL A 139 -4.41 21.17 11.61
C VAL A 139 -4.54 20.71 10.15
N PRO A 140 -4.09 21.54 9.17
CA PRO A 140 -4.10 21.12 7.78
C PRO A 140 -3.35 19.79 7.57
N TYR A 141 -3.99 18.87 6.88
CA TYR A 141 -3.46 17.52 6.63
C TYR A 141 -2.01 17.50 6.15
N MET A 142 -1.68 18.37 5.20
CA MET A 142 -0.31 18.44 4.66
C MET A 142 0.74 18.85 5.69
N LEU A 143 0.34 19.63 6.70
CA LEU A 143 1.25 20.01 7.79
C LEU A 143 1.49 18.81 8.72
N LEU A 144 0.42 18.08 9.09
CA LEU A 144 0.53 16.84 9.85
C LEU A 144 1.37 15.80 9.10
N TYR A 145 1.19 15.69 7.78
CA TYR A 145 1.92 14.73 6.97
C TYR A 145 3.42 15.05 6.86
N LYS A 146 3.78 16.33 6.72
CA LYS A 146 5.19 16.79 6.75
C LYS A 146 5.84 16.51 8.10
N LEU A 147 5.12 16.81 9.20
CA LEU A 147 5.60 16.55 10.56
C LEU A 147 5.82 15.04 10.76
N PHE A 148 4.87 14.22 10.35
CA PHE A 148 4.95 12.76 10.44
C PHE A 148 6.11 12.21 9.60
N ALA A 149 6.31 12.72 8.38
CA ALA A 149 7.45 12.36 7.53
C ALA A 149 8.79 12.68 8.20
N PHE A 150 8.87 13.81 8.92
CA PHE A 150 10.08 14.19 9.66
C PHE A 150 10.33 13.29 10.86
N ILE A 151 9.28 12.92 11.62
CA ILE A 151 9.38 12.01 12.78
C ILE A 151 9.86 10.62 12.33
N ILE A 152 9.33 10.08 11.23
CA ILE A 152 9.69 8.74 10.73
C ILE A 152 11.08 8.75 10.07
N MET A 153 11.42 9.83 9.39
CA MET A 153 12.65 9.97 8.61
C MET A 153 13.49 11.18 9.09
N PRO A 154 14.05 11.17 10.31
CA PRO A 154 14.68 12.34 10.91
C PRO A 154 16.04 12.69 10.33
N LYS A 155 16.77 11.72 9.77
CA LYS A 155 18.17 11.92 9.33
C LYS A 155 18.28 12.80 8.08
N LYS A 156 19.41 13.52 7.92
CA LYS A 156 19.69 14.40 6.77
C LYS A 156 19.65 13.64 5.43
N ASN A 157 20.18 12.42 5.37
CA ASN A 157 20.18 11.58 4.19
C ASN A 157 18.77 11.10 3.78
N HIS A 158 17.76 11.23 4.65
CA HIS A 158 16.36 10.93 4.33
C HIS A 158 15.64 12.06 3.58
N LYS A 159 16.28 13.22 3.33
CA LYS A 159 15.64 14.40 2.69
C LYS A 159 14.92 14.04 1.38
N LYS A 160 15.58 13.25 0.52
CA LYS A 160 15.03 12.82 -0.76
C LYS A 160 13.81 11.92 -0.60
N SER A 161 13.87 10.97 0.33
CA SER A 161 12.76 10.07 0.65
C SER A 161 11.57 10.82 1.26
N ARG A 162 11.82 11.79 2.16
CA ARG A 162 10.76 12.64 2.71
C ARG A 162 10.05 13.46 1.63
N LEU A 163 10.81 14.03 0.69
CA LEU A 163 10.25 14.79 -0.44
C LEU A 163 9.34 13.92 -1.30
N LEU A 164 9.79 12.73 -1.67
CA LEU A 164 8.97 11.79 -2.43
C LEU A 164 7.70 11.41 -1.67
N PHE A 165 7.83 11.07 -0.38
CA PHE A 165 6.70 10.72 0.48
C PHE A 165 5.65 11.85 0.58
N VAL A 166 6.11 13.10 0.78
CA VAL A 166 5.22 14.28 0.85
C VAL A 166 4.59 14.58 -0.51
N ASN A 167 5.31 14.39 -1.61
CA ASN A 167 4.77 14.63 -2.95
C ASN A 167 3.70 13.59 -3.34
N GLU A 168 3.87 12.33 -2.96
CA GLU A 168 2.82 11.31 -3.16
C GLU A 168 1.57 11.64 -2.33
N ALA A 169 1.75 12.10 -1.07
CA ALA A 169 0.63 12.51 -0.23
C ALA A 169 -0.19 13.68 -0.80
N LYS A 170 0.46 14.61 -1.51
CA LYS A 170 -0.25 15.73 -2.18
C LYS A 170 -1.24 15.23 -3.23
N LYS A 171 -0.93 14.14 -3.92
CA LYS A 171 -1.78 13.56 -4.96
C LYS A 171 -3.07 12.94 -4.42
N LEU A 172 -3.12 12.61 -3.12
CA LEU A 172 -4.32 12.06 -2.47
C LEU A 172 -5.44 13.10 -2.32
N TYR A 173 -5.12 14.40 -2.42
CA TYR A 173 -6.04 15.51 -2.20
C TYR A 173 -6.43 16.26 -3.48
N GLN A 174 -5.96 15.83 -4.63
CA GLN A 174 -6.38 16.33 -5.94
C GLN A 174 -7.38 15.35 -6.58
#